data_5340141b8bd752a29924e142b6ed8c8e
#
_entry.id   5340141b8bd752a29924e142b6ed8c8e
#
_cell.length_a   1.000
_cell.length_b   1.000
_cell.length_c   1.000
_cell.angle_alpha   90.00
_cell.angle_beta   90.00
_cell.angle_gamma   90.00
#
_symmetry.space_group_name_H-M   'P 1'
#
loop_
_entity.id
_entity.type
_entity.pdbx_description
1 polymer ?
#
loop_
_entity_poly.entity_id
_entity_poly.type
_entity_poly.pdbx_seq_one_letter_code
_entity_poly.pdbx_strand_id
1 'polypeptide(L)'
;MRVSGGLLATLVTVASASSRLDVIDLPTGFSPEGITSGGGWIAFVGSLVDGSIWKGDLKTGEGEVMERDAPGPAAGLSHDRRSGYLFVAGAFSGTGRVYDEDFALVADLAFGDVGTSIINDVVVTKTAAFYTDSFQPHIYKVNLDRETGALVDGSSFETLVLSDNFPFVEEEINLNGIEVTDDGSALIVVNSESQQVYAVDPDTGDATVINLGGDVLGPRGDGLVLRKNTLWVSDNVLEQIFEVSLSADLSCGSVATRTLSNPLFDRQTTAMRKGNSLYAVNAKLDVAEEDIATTAYEIVRVDRDGGELACEE
;
A
#
# COMPACT_ATOMS: atom_id res chain seq x y z
N MET A 1 -20.20 21.72 70.97
CA MET A 1 -20.58 21.18 69.62
C MET A 1 -19.52 21.58 68.64
N ARG A 2 -18.64 20.66 68.24
CA ARG A 2 -17.64 20.87 67.22
C ARG A 2 -18.14 20.19 65.93
N VAL A 3 -18.33 20.94 64.87
CA VAL A 3 -18.68 20.44 63.54
C VAL A 3 -17.40 20.29 62.76
N SER A 4 -17.03 19.02 62.46
CA SER A 4 -15.93 18.69 61.57
C SER A 4 -16.43 18.71 60.11
N GLY A 5 -15.97 19.69 59.33
CA GLY A 5 -16.19 19.69 57.88
C GLY A 5 -15.14 18.81 57.19
N GLY A 6 -15.58 17.72 56.65
CA GLY A 6 -14.73 16.87 55.81
C GLY A 6 -14.67 17.47 54.39
N LEU A 7 -13.44 17.76 53.94
CA LEU A 7 -13.16 18.19 52.59
C LEU A 7 -13.10 16.93 51.66
N LEU A 8 -14.07 16.78 50.77
CA LEU A 8 -14.05 15.74 49.76
C LEU A 8 -13.20 16.21 48.57
N ALA A 9 -12.00 15.69 48.45
CA ALA A 9 -11.15 15.94 47.29
C ALA A 9 -11.62 15.03 46.14
N THR A 10 -12.19 15.62 45.11
CA THR A 10 -12.53 14.93 43.86
C THR A 10 -11.27 14.79 43.02
N LEU A 11 -10.74 13.56 42.89
CA LEU A 11 -9.68 13.27 41.94
C LEU A 11 -10.28 13.33 40.53
N VAL A 12 -9.95 14.34 39.75
CA VAL A 12 -10.18 14.39 38.32
C VAL A 12 -9.03 13.63 37.66
N THR A 13 -9.29 12.39 37.26
CA THR A 13 -8.39 11.66 36.36
C THR A 13 -8.52 12.26 34.98
N VAL A 14 -7.58 13.10 34.59
CA VAL A 14 -7.41 13.49 33.17
C VAL A 14 -6.87 12.26 32.45
N ALA A 15 -7.72 11.58 31.72
CA ALA A 15 -7.28 10.60 30.74
C ALA A 15 -6.43 11.37 29.69
N SER A 16 -5.12 11.22 29.73
CA SER A 16 -4.26 11.65 28.65
C SER A 16 -4.68 10.87 27.40
N ALA A 17 -5.37 11.52 26.48
CA ALA A 17 -5.52 10.98 25.13
C ALA A 17 -4.09 10.88 24.59
N SER A 18 -3.59 9.66 24.38
CA SER A 18 -2.32 9.43 23.70
C SER A 18 -2.43 10.11 22.33
N SER A 19 -1.73 11.22 22.15
CA SER A 19 -1.64 11.89 20.86
C SER A 19 -0.98 10.90 19.89
N ARG A 20 -1.62 10.69 18.73
CA ARG A 20 -1.02 9.90 17.65
C ARG A 20 0.22 10.62 17.17
N LEU A 21 1.25 9.85 16.80
CA LEU A 21 2.45 10.42 16.20
C LEU A 21 2.13 10.96 14.80
N ASP A 22 2.68 12.08 14.46
CA ASP A 22 2.58 12.68 13.13
C ASP A 22 3.68 12.16 12.21
N VAL A 23 4.81 11.76 12.80
CA VAL A 23 5.98 11.20 12.14
C VAL A 23 6.47 10.00 12.93
N ILE A 24 6.87 8.95 12.23
CA ILE A 24 7.49 7.74 12.78
C ILE A 24 8.78 7.51 12.01
N ASP A 25 9.91 7.60 12.73
CA ASP A 25 11.22 7.39 12.13
C ASP A 25 11.42 5.93 11.75
N LEU A 26 11.96 5.71 10.56
CA LEU A 26 12.47 4.42 10.08
C LEU A 26 14.00 4.39 10.24
N PRO A 27 14.63 3.20 10.15
CA PRO A 27 16.08 3.12 10.20
C PRO A 27 16.75 4.00 9.13
N THR A 28 17.84 4.65 9.48
CA THR A 28 18.67 5.40 8.52
C THR A 28 19.14 4.47 7.40
N GLY A 29 19.04 4.89 6.15
CA GLY A 29 19.40 4.09 4.99
C GLY A 29 18.36 3.07 4.56
N PHE A 30 17.14 3.09 5.12
CA PHE A 30 16.13 2.06 4.88
C PHE A 30 15.51 2.11 3.49
N SER A 31 15.34 3.30 2.88
CA SER A 31 14.69 3.50 1.56
C SER A 31 13.36 2.74 1.43
N PRO A 32 12.32 3.15 2.17
CA PRO A 32 11.03 2.46 2.16
C PRO A 32 10.31 2.66 0.83
N GLU A 33 9.41 1.71 0.49
CA GLU A 33 8.51 1.87 -0.66
C GLU A 33 7.07 1.50 -0.27
N GLY A 34 6.83 0.28 0.22
CA GLY A 34 5.52 -0.23 0.58
C GLY A 34 5.25 -0.21 2.08
N ILE A 35 3.97 -0.05 2.44
CA ILE A 35 3.49 -0.16 3.82
C ILE A 35 2.16 -0.91 3.87
N THR A 36 2.05 -1.88 4.78
CA THR A 36 0.80 -2.61 5.00
C THR A 36 0.48 -2.84 6.47
N SER A 37 -0.79 -3.16 6.77
CA SER A 37 -1.27 -3.37 8.13
C SER A 37 -1.05 -4.80 8.62
N GLY A 38 -0.24 -4.97 9.66
CA GLY A 38 -0.11 -6.23 10.41
C GLY A 38 -1.25 -6.52 11.39
N GLY A 39 -2.25 -5.62 11.46
CA GLY A 39 -3.36 -5.70 12.42
C GLY A 39 -3.15 -4.82 13.64
N GLY A 40 -4.24 -4.41 14.28
CA GLY A 40 -4.14 -3.47 15.38
C GLY A 40 -3.47 -2.16 14.98
N TRP A 41 -2.37 -1.79 15.60
CA TRP A 41 -1.52 -0.64 15.26
C TRP A 41 -0.20 -1.05 14.59
N ILE A 42 -0.02 -2.34 14.33
CA ILE A 42 1.18 -2.87 13.68
C ILE A 42 1.16 -2.54 12.19
N ALA A 43 2.30 -2.10 11.68
CA ALA A 43 2.60 -1.91 10.27
C ALA A 43 3.84 -2.71 9.88
N PHE A 44 3.90 -3.11 8.62
CA PHE A 44 5.08 -3.63 7.95
C PHE A 44 5.48 -2.65 6.85
N VAL A 45 6.76 -2.36 6.73
CA VAL A 45 7.35 -1.49 5.71
C VAL A 45 8.49 -2.22 5.03
N GLY A 46 8.54 -2.21 3.70
CA GLY A 46 9.58 -2.84 2.90
C GLY A 46 10.69 -1.87 2.51
N SER A 47 11.92 -2.37 2.43
CA SER A 47 13.09 -1.63 1.98
C SER A 47 13.43 -1.97 0.52
N LEU A 48 13.66 -0.97 -0.31
CA LEU A 48 14.15 -1.16 -1.69
C LEU A 48 15.63 -1.54 -1.75
N VAL A 49 16.41 -1.18 -0.73
CA VAL A 49 17.87 -1.40 -0.75
C VAL A 49 18.22 -2.87 -0.64
N ASP A 50 17.70 -3.53 0.38
CA ASP A 50 18.07 -4.91 0.71
C ASP A 50 16.85 -5.81 0.94
N GLY A 51 15.63 -5.22 0.85
CA GLY A 51 14.35 -5.86 1.12
C GLY A 51 14.09 -6.19 2.58
N SER A 52 14.81 -5.58 3.50
CA SER A 52 14.48 -5.65 4.92
C SER A 52 13.04 -5.24 5.16
N ILE A 53 12.41 -5.85 6.15
CA ILE A 53 11.05 -5.51 6.56
C ILE A 53 11.11 -4.89 7.96
N TRP A 54 10.69 -3.64 8.07
CA TRP A 54 10.46 -3.03 9.37
C TRP A 54 9.06 -3.39 9.87
N LYS A 55 8.97 -3.85 11.12
CA LYS A 55 7.72 -4.14 11.83
C LYS A 55 7.62 -3.22 13.04
N GLY A 56 6.58 -2.41 13.12
CA GLY A 56 6.45 -1.47 14.23
C GLY A 56 5.03 -1.07 14.55
N ASP A 57 4.86 -0.42 15.69
CA ASP A 57 3.60 0.09 16.21
C ASP A 57 3.45 1.57 15.87
N LEU A 58 2.50 1.90 15.00
CA LEU A 58 2.20 3.28 14.57
C LEU A 58 1.72 4.19 15.71
N LYS A 59 1.37 3.65 16.87
CA LYS A 59 0.94 4.44 18.00
C LYS A 59 2.12 4.91 18.85
N THR A 60 3.15 4.06 19.01
CA THR A 60 4.34 4.35 19.82
C THR A 60 5.52 4.79 18.97
N GLY A 61 5.55 4.45 17.68
CA GLY A 61 6.68 4.64 16.79
C GLY A 61 7.81 3.63 17.00
N GLU A 62 7.65 2.71 17.96
CA GLU A 62 8.65 1.66 18.22
C GLU A 62 8.53 0.54 17.19
N GLY A 63 9.66 0.08 16.68
CA GLY A 63 9.71 -1.02 15.73
C GLY A 63 11.12 -1.56 15.55
N GLU A 64 11.22 -2.66 14.84
CA GLU A 64 12.46 -3.37 14.58
C GLU A 64 12.52 -3.87 13.13
N VAL A 65 13.72 -4.03 12.62
CA VAL A 65 13.94 -4.66 11.32
C VAL A 65 13.97 -6.16 11.51
N MET A 66 13.10 -6.85 10.76
CA MET A 66 13.00 -8.31 10.84
C MET A 66 14.09 -8.98 10.01
N GLU A 67 14.77 -9.96 10.59
CA GLU A 67 15.66 -10.84 9.84
C GLU A 67 14.84 -11.73 8.92
N ARG A 68 15.37 -12.01 7.72
CA ARG A 68 14.70 -12.80 6.69
C ARG A 68 15.70 -13.60 5.85
N ASP A 69 15.22 -14.69 5.27
CA ASP A 69 16.08 -15.67 4.59
C ASP A 69 16.43 -15.29 3.13
N ALA A 70 15.68 -14.37 2.48
CA ALA A 70 15.88 -14.07 1.07
C ALA A 70 16.28 -12.60 0.83
N PRO A 71 17.41 -12.34 0.16
CA PRO A 71 17.82 -10.99 -0.25
C PRO A 71 16.99 -10.48 -1.42
N GLY A 72 17.07 -9.17 -1.66
CA GLY A 72 16.43 -8.48 -2.79
C GLY A 72 15.39 -7.47 -2.32
N PRO A 73 15.04 -6.48 -3.13
CA PRO A 73 14.20 -5.35 -2.74
C PRO A 73 12.80 -5.80 -2.29
N ALA A 74 12.17 -5.02 -1.43
CA ALA A 74 10.77 -5.15 -1.02
C ALA A 74 10.06 -3.85 -1.33
N ALA A 75 9.23 -3.87 -2.38
CA ALA A 75 8.33 -2.80 -2.76
C ALA A 75 6.97 -2.97 -2.05
N GLY A 76 5.88 -3.13 -2.79
CA GLY A 76 4.55 -3.33 -2.23
C GLY A 76 4.42 -4.55 -1.32
N LEU A 77 3.55 -4.46 -0.34
CA LEU A 77 3.36 -5.46 0.70
C LEU A 77 1.87 -5.70 0.99
N SER A 78 1.50 -6.96 1.21
CA SER A 78 0.16 -7.30 1.69
C SER A 78 0.20 -8.39 2.74
N HIS A 79 -0.47 -8.19 3.88
CA HIS A 79 -0.49 -9.15 4.98
C HIS A 79 -1.84 -9.86 5.07
N ASP A 80 -1.84 -11.17 4.92
CA ASP A 80 -3.01 -12.02 5.12
C ASP A 80 -3.11 -12.48 6.58
N ARG A 81 -4.15 -12.02 7.26
CA ARG A 81 -4.38 -12.37 8.67
C ARG A 81 -4.86 -13.79 8.91
N ARG A 82 -5.29 -14.51 7.87
CA ARG A 82 -5.75 -15.90 7.99
C ARG A 82 -4.57 -16.84 8.15
N SER A 83 -3.57 -16.67 7.28
CA SER A 83 -2.34 -17.47 7.29
C SER A 83 -1.23 -16.86 8.13
N GLY A 84 -1.29 -15.56 8.43
CA GLY A 84 -0.17 -14.80 8.97
C GLY A 84 0.89 -14.45 7.93
N TYR A 85 0.67 -14.79 6.66
CA TYR A 85 1.65 -14.58 5.60
C TYR A 85 1.77 -13.11 5.20
N LEU A 86 3.01 -12.69 4.96
CA LEU A 86 3.36 -11.42 4.36
C LEU A 86 3.80 -11.66 2.91
N PHE A 87 3.01 -11.16 1.98
CA PHE A 87 3.30 -11.16 0.55
C PHE A 87 4.09 -9.91 0.20
N VAL A 88 5.18 -10.06 -0.56
CA VAL A 88 6.13 -8.99 -0.86
C VAL A 88 6.41 -8.94 -2.35
N ALA A 89 6.21 -7.80 -2.97
CA ALA A 89 6.63 -7.50 -4.34
C ALA A 89 8.12 -7.17 -4.37
N GLY A 90 8.87 -7.81 -5.27
CA GLY A 90 10.33 -7.79 -5.29
C GLY A 90 10.95 -6.74 -6.21
N ALA A 91 10.19 -5.73 -6.65
CA ALA A 91 10.66 -4.66 -7.52
C ALA A 91 11.46 -5.19 -8.72
N PHE A 92 12.64 -4.63 -8.95
CA PHE A 92 13.54 -4.95 -10.08
C PHE A 92 14.09 -6.38 -10.08
N SER A 93 13.87 -7.17 -9.01
CA SER A 93 14.28 -8.58 -8.99
C SER A 93 13.39 -9.48 -9.85
N GLY A 94 12.23 -8.99 -10.30
CA GLY A 94 11.24 -9.79 -11.05
C GLY A 94 10.56 -10.87 -10.21
N THR A 95 10.65 -10.80 -8.88
CA THR A 95 10.16 -11.85 -7.98
C THR A 95 9.03 -11.35 -7.07
N GLY A 96 8.21 -12.29 -6.58
CA GLY A 96 7.38 -12.09 -5.39
C GLY A 96 7.83 -13.06 -4.30
N ARG A 97 7.74 -12.66 -3.04
CA ARG A 97 8.10 -13.50 -1.91
C ARG A 97 6.98 -13.58 -0.90
N VAL A 98 6.90 -14.72 -0.23
CA VAL A 98 5.92 -14.95 0.83
C VAL A 98 6.67 -15.40 2.07
N TYR A 99 6.47 -14.67 3.17
CA TYR A 99 7.06 -14.99 4.48
C TYR A 99 5.94 -15.37 5.46
N ASP A 100 6.24 -16.24 6.39
CA ASP A 100 5.35 -16.56 7.51
C ASP A 100 5.46 -15.52 8.66
N GLU A 101 4.78 -15.78 9.77
CA GLU A 101 4.78 -14.88 10.94
C GLU A 101 6.15 -14.76 11.64
N ASP A 102 7.04 -15.73 11.44
CA ASP A 102 8.42 -15.76 11.93
C ASP A 102 9.41 -15.20 10.91
N PHE A 103 8.93 -14.68 9.76
CA PHE A 103 9.70 -14.17 8.62
C PHE A 103 10.56 -15.24 7.92
N ALA A 104 10.26 -16.52 8.12
CA ALA A 104 10.82 -17.58 7.30
C ALA A 104 10.20 -17.58 5.91
N LEU A 105 11.03 -17.82 4.88
CA LEU A 105 10.58 -17.83 3.48
C LEU A 105 9.69 -19.05 3.21
N VAL A 106 8.44 -18.81 2.85
CA VAL A 106 7.45 -19.82 2.46
C VAL A 106 7.50 -20.10 0.95
N ALA A 107 7.64 -19.06 0.15
CA ALA A 107 7.75 -19.16 -1.31
C ALA A 107 8.58 -18.02 -1.89
N ASP A 108 9.33 -18.34 -2.95
CA ASP A 108 10.01 -17.41 -3.84
C ASP A 108 9.42 -17.62 -5.25
N LEU A 109 8.78 -16.57 -5.78
CA LEU A 109 7.95 -16.59 -6.98
C LEU A 109 8.70 -15.84 -8.09
N ALA A 110 9.28 -16.54 -9.04
CA ALA A 110 9.98 -15.94 -10.17
C ALA A 110 8.96 -15.57 -11.26
N PHE A 111 8.42 -14.35 -11.22
CA PHE A 111 7.41 -13.86 -12.16
C PHE A 111 8.00 -13.45 -13.50
N GLY A 112 9.11 -12.73 -13.48
CA GLY A 112 9.78 -12.23 -14.68
C GLY A 112 11.30 -12.15 -14.54
N ASP A 113 11.96 -11.79 -15.62
CA ASP A 113 13.41 -11.66 -15.63
C ASP A 113 13.86 -10.30 -15.09
N VAL A 114 15.00 -10.29 -14.41
CA VAL A 114 15.67 -9.06 -13.94
C VAL A 114 15.87 -8.09 -15.08
N GLY A 115 15.41 -6.86 -14.91
CA GLY A 115 15.54 -5.79 -15.90
C GLY A 115 14.47 -5.74 -16.97
N THR A 116 13.57 -6.74 -17.03
CA THR A 116 12.40 -6.73 -17.94
C THR A 116 11.07 -6.72 -17.19
N SER A 117 11.11 -6.84 -15.87
CA SER A 117 9.95 -6.82 -14.97
C SER A 117 10.25 -5.97 -13.75
N ILE A 118 9.25 -5.24 -13.29
CA ILE A 118 9.24 -4.56 -11.99
C ILE A 118 7.99 -5.01 -11.26
N ILE A 119 8.14 -5.95 -10.35
CA ILE A 119 7.03 -6.42 -9.51
C ILE A 119 6.78 -5.37 -8.45
N ASN A 120 5.76 -4.56 -8.67
CA ASN A 120 5.59 -3.29 -7.98
C ASN A 120 4.77 -3.44 -6.69
N ASP A 121 3.55 -3.92 -6.79
CA ASP A 121 2.65 -3.98 -5.64
C ASP A 121 1.91 -5.32 -5.58
N VAL A 122 1.25 -5.59 -4.44
CA VAL A 122 0.52 -6.83 -4.20
C VAL A 122 -0.70 -6.60 -3.33
N VAL A 123 -1.83 -7.21 -3.74
CA VAL A 123 -3.04 -7.28 -2.91
C VAL A 123 -3.45 -8.72 -2.66
N VAL A 124 -3.92 -9.00 -1.45
CA VAL A 124 -4.40 -10.34 -1.07
C VAL A 124 -5.91 -10.35 -0.93
N THR A 125 -6.54 -11.31 -1.61
CA THR A 125 -7.96 -11.63 -1.51
C THR A 125 -8.20 -12.88 -0.67
N LYS A 126 -9.44 -13.37 -0.64
CA LYS A 126 -9.76 -14.65 0.02
C LYS A 126 -9.20 -15.85 -0.73
N THR A 127 -8.96 -15.75 -2.03
CA THR A 127 -8.64 -16.89 -2.90
C THR A 127 -7.35 -16.74 -3.68
N ALA A 128 -6.76 -15.55 -3.70
CA ALA A 128 -5.52 -15.30 -4.41
C ALA A 128 -4.78 -14.06 -3.89
N ALA A 129 -3.47 -14.01 -4.14
CA ALA A 129 -2.67 -12.80 -4.14
C ALA A 129 -2.41 -12.37 -5.59
N PHE A 130 -2.49 -11.06 -5.85
CA PHE A 130 -2.30 -10.48 -7.18
C PHE A 130 -1.16 -9.48 -7.13
N TYR A 131 -0.17 -9.65 -8.01
CA TYR A 131 1.02 -8.82 -8.11
C TYR A 131 1.02 -8.06 -9.43
N THR A 132 1.29 -6.76 -9.40
CA THR A 132 1.44 -5.93 -10.61
C THR A 132 2.86 -5.98 -11.14
N ASP A 133 3.01 -5.91 -12.47
CA ASP A 133 4.29 -5.71 -13.14
C ASP A 133 4.27 -4.38 -13.89
N SER A 134 5.10 -3.42 -13.48
CA SER A 134 5.12 -2.09 -14.09
C SER A 134 5.65 -2.09 -15.52
N PHE A 135 6.51 -3.06 -15.87
CA PHE A 135 7.15 -3.15 -17.19
C PHE A 135 6.49 -4.17 -18.12
N GLN A 136 5.41 -4.81 -17.67
CA GLN A 136 4.62 -5.74 -18.48
C GLN A 136 3.13 -5.46 -18.26
N PRO A 137 2.27 -5.63 -19.27
CA PRO A 137 0.83 -5.53 -19.11
C PRO A 137 0.27 -6.80 -18.43
N HIS A 138 0.85 -7.18 -17.29
CA HIS A 138 0.56 -8.42 -16.60
C HIS A 138 0.23 -8.20 -15.11
N ILE A 139 -0.70 -9.02 -14.61
CA ILE A 139 -0.91 -9.23 -13.18
C ILE A 139 -0.65 -10.72 -12.92
N TYR A 140 0.19 -11.04 -11.94
CA TYR A 140 0.46 -12.42 -11.55
C TYR A 140 -0.46 -12.84 -10.41
N LYS A 141 -1.22 -13.93 -10.61
CA LYS A 141 -2.19 -14.47 -9.67
C LYS A 141 -1.63 -15.73 -9.00
N VAL A 142 -1.52 -15.69 -7.70
CA VAL A 142 -1.08 -16.81 -6.84
C VAL A 142 -2.28 -17.31 -6.05
N ASN A 143 -2.69 -18.57 -6.29
CA ASN A 143 -3.89 -19.14 -5.69
C ASN A 143 -3.70 -19.45 -4.19
N LEU A 144 -4.68 -19.07 -3.39
CA LEU A 144 -4.72 -19.26 -1.94
C LEU A 144 -5.90 -20.12 -1.52
N ASP A 145 -5.69 -20.95 -0.52
CA ASP A 145 -6.79 -21.65 0.14
C ASP A 145 -7.72 -20.62 0.82
N ARG A 146 -9.00 -20.73 0.53
CA ARG A 146 -10.00 -19.75 0.95
C ARG A 146 -10.13 -19.64 2.47
N GLU A 147 -9.95 -20.75 3.18
CA GLU A 147 -10.20 -20.82 4.62
C GLU A 147 -8.94 -20.45 5.42
N THR A 148 -7.79 -20.94 4.98
CA THR A 148 -6.52 -20.79 5.71
C THR A 148 -5.65 -19.66 5.18
N GLY A 149 -5.82 -19.24 3.92
CA GLY A 149 -4.92 -18.31 3.24
C GLY A 149 -3.56 -18.93 2.84
N ALA A 150 -3.40 -20.24 2.98
CA ALA A 150 -2.18 -20.93 2.58
C ALA A 150 -2.06 -20.98 1.05
N LEU A 151 -0.82 -21.06 0.55
CA LEU A 151 -0.56 -21.28 -0.88
C LEU A 151 -1.12 -22.64 -1.32
N VAL A 152 -1.89 -22.67 -2.41
CA VAL A 152 -2.51 -23.93 -2.88
C VAL A 152 -1.49 -24.84 -3.54
N ASP A 153 -0.66 -24.30 -4.46
CA ASP A 153 0.27 -25.07 -5.28
C ASP A 153 1.73 -24.61 -5.08
N GLY A 154 2.12 -24.28 -3.85
CA GLY A 154 3.46 -23.84 -3.51
C GLY A 154 3.81 -22.51 -4.19
N SER A 155 4.78 -22.52 -5.11
CA SER A 155 5.23 -21.32 -5.84
C SER A 155 4.64 -21.20 -7.26
N SER A 156 3.53 -21.89 -7.58
CA SER A 156 2.87 -21.73 -8.87
C SER A 156 2.01 -20.48 -8.94
N PHE A 157 1.92 -19.89 -10.13
CA PHE A 157 1.13 -18.71 -10.40
C PHE A 157 0.55 -18.75 -11.82
N GLU A 158 -0.47 -17.93 -12.05
CA GLU A 158 -1.07 -17.66 -13.35
C GLU A 158 -0.71 -16.25 -13.79
N THR A 159 -0.54 -16.03 -15.09
CA THR A 159 -0.33 -14.69 -15.64
C THR A 159 -1.64 -14.21 -16.26
N LEU A 160 -2.20 -13.15 -15.69
CA LEU A 160 -3.33 -12.44 -16.27
C LEU A 160 -2.78 -11.35 -17.19
N VAL A 161 -2.92 -11.56 -18.50
CA VAL A 161 -2.57 -10.54 -19.49
C VAL A 161 -3.70 -9.54 -19.56
N LEU A 162 -3.40 -8.27 -19.36
CA LEU A 162 -4.41 -7.22 -19.41
C LEU A 162 -4.90 -7.03 -20.85
N SER A 163 -6.20 -6.71 -20.98
CA SER A 163 -6.80 -6.46 -22.28
C SER A 163 -6.26 -5.17 -22.93
N ASP A 164 -6.42 -5.06 -24.27
CA ASP A 164 -5.97 -3.90 -25.08
C ASP A 164 -6.57 -2.55 -24.61
N ASN A 165 -7.57 -2.59 -23.73
CA ASN A 165 -8.14 -1.38 -23.13
C ASN A 165 -7.22 -0.76 -22.06
N PHE A 166 -6.21 -1.48 -21.58
CA PHE A 166 -5.20 -0.97 -20.67
C PHE A 166 -4.03 -0.43 -21.52
N PRO A 167 -3.81 0.89 -21.55
CA PRO A 167 -2.70 1.46 -22.32
C PRO A 167 -1.36 1.05 -21.68
N PHE A 168 -0.43 0.66 -22.53
CA PHE A 168 0.89 0.21 -22.11
C PHE A 168 1.97 0.91 -22.94
N VAL A 169 2.98 1.45 -22.26
CA VAL A 169 4.15 2.09 -22.87
C VAL A 169 5.39 1.30 -22.45
N GLU A 170 6.13 0.79 -23.43
CA GLU A 170 7.35 0.01 -23.17
C GLU A 170 8.39 0.83 -22.40
N GLU A 171 9.09 0.19 -21.47
CA GLU A 171 10.17 0.77 -20.64
C GLU A 171 9.70 1.91 -19.70
N GLU A 172 8.38 2.10 -19.52
CA GLU A 172 7.79 3.06 -18.59
C GLU A 172 7.06 2.36 -17.44
N ILE A 173 6.87 3.07 -16.34
CA ILE A 173 6.09 2.58 -15.20
C ILE A 173 4.60 2.67 -15.52
N ASN A 174 3.99 1.57 -15.90
CA ASN A 174 2.58 1.48 -16.24
C ASN A 174 1.73 1.07 -15.03
N LEU A 175 1.57 -0.24 -14.83
CA LEU A 175 0.92 -0.80 -13.64
C LEU A 175 1.73 -0.42 -12.40
N ASN A 176 1.02 0.13 -11.40
CA ASN A 176 1.64 0.48 -10.13
C ASN A 176 0.81 -0.10 -8.98
N GLY A 177 0.26 0.71 -8.07
CA GLY A 177 -0.52 0.25 -6.95
C GLY A 177 -1.75 -0.58 -7.36
N ILE A 178 -2.12 -1.53 -6.51
CA ILE A 178 -3.25 -2.43 -6.71
C ILE A 178 -4.07 -2.56 -5.42
N GLU A 179 -5.39 -2.52 -5.56
CA GLU A 179 -6.36 -2.79 -4.51
C GLU A 179 -7.46 -3.72 -5.01
N VAL A 180 -8.30 -4.20 -4.12
CA VAL A 180 -9.41 -5.08 -4.47
C VAL A 180 -10.70 -4.62 -3.79
N THR A 181 -11.82 -4.74 -4.48
CA THR A 181 -13.15 -4.49 -3.90
C THR A 181 -13.43 -5.40 -2.71
N ASP A 182 -14.26 -4.93 -1.76
CA ASP A 182 -14.58 -5.66 -0.51
C ASP A 182 -15.15 -7.08 -0.79
N ASP A 183 -15.82 -7.28 -1.92
CA ASP A 183 -16.38 -8.57 -2.36
C ASP A 183 -15.41 -9.42 -3.19
N GLY A 184 -14.29 -8.85 -3.61
CA GLY A 184 -13.29 -9.50 -4.44
C GLY A 184 -13.65 -9.61 -5.92
N SER A 185 -14.68 -8.89 -6.37
CA SER A 185 -15.19 -8.99 -7.75
C SER A 185 -14.36 -8.20 -8.76
N ALA A 186 -13.58 -7.22 -8.33
CA ALA A 186 -12.71 -6.45 -9.21
C ALA A 186 -11.42 -6.05 -8.50
N LEU A 187 -10.32 -6.06 -9.24
CA LEU A 187 -9.08 -5.38 -8.86
C LEU A 187 -9.19 -3.92 -9.32
N ILE A 188 -8.59 -3.02 -8.56
CA ILE A 188 -8.45 -1.61 -8.95
C ILE A 188 -6.95 -1.35 -9.07
N VAL A 189 -6.50 -0.89 -10.24
CA VAL A 189 -5.10 -0.59 -10.50
C VAL A 189 -4.94 0.84 -10.98
N VAL A 190 -3.85 1.48 -10.63
CA VAL A 190 -3.44 2.75 -11.21
C VAL A 190 -2.44 2.51 -12.33
N ASN A 191 -2.59 3.24 -13.43
CA ASN A 191 -1.59 3.32 -14.48
C ASN A 191 -0.93 4.70 -14.40
N SER A 192 0.36 4.70 -14.06
CA SER A 192 1.13 5.94 -13.85
C SER A 192 1.28 6.74 -15.14
N GLU A 193 1.45 6.10 -16.30
CA GLU A 193 1.63 6.79 -17.59
C GLU A 193 0.32 7.41 -18.09
N SER A 194 -0.80 6.69 -18.02
CA SER A 194 -2.10 7.25 -18.46
C SER A 194 -2.75 8.15 -17.41
N GLN A 195 -2.22 8.18 -16.16
CA GLN A 195 -2.73 8.97 -15.05
C GLN A 195 -4.18 8.63 -14.69
N GLN A 196 -4.56 7.36 -14.86
CA GLN A 196 -5.93 6.87 -14.68
C GLN A 196 -5.96 5.62 -13.82
N VAL A 197 -7.13 5.29 -13.33
CA VAL A 197 -7.43 4.05 -12.63
C VAL A 197 -8.31 3.15 -13.48
N TYR A 198 -8.11 1.85 -13.31
CA TYR A 198 -8.82 0.81 -14.05
C TYR A 198 -9.42 -0.20 -13.08
N ALA A 199 -10.62 -0.66 -13.40
CA ALA A 199 -11.19 -1.88 -12.84
C ALA A 199 -10.74 -3.05 -13.72
N VAL A 200 -10.21 -4.11 -13.10
CA VAL A 200 -9.72 -5.30 -13.80
C VAL A 200 -10.45 -6.53 -13.26
N ASP A 201 -10.97 -7.34 -14.15
CA ASP A 201 -11.57 -8.63 -13.80
C ASP A 201 -10.47 -9.59 -13.30
N PRO A 202 -10.56 -10.14 -12.08
CA PRO A 202 -9.51 -10.95 -11.46
C PRO A 202 -9.36 -12.36 -12.06
N ASP A 203 -10.24 -12.76 -12.95
CA ASP A 203 -10.22 -14.07 -13.61
C ASP A 203 -9.80 -13.99 -15.08
N THR A 204 -10.09 -12.88 -15.75
CA THR A 204 -9.83 -12.74 -17.20
C THR A 204 -8.73 -11.73 -17.55
N GLY A 205 -8.44 -10.75 -16.67
CA GLY A 205 -7.56 -9.62 -16.98
C GLY A 205 -8.21 -8.53 -17.82
N ASP A 206 -9.53 -8.61 -18.06
CA ASP A 206 -10.26 -7.55 -18.77
C ASP A 206 -10.23 -6.26 -17.97
N ALA A 207 -9.62 -5.23 -18.56
CA ALA A 207 -9.45 -3.92 -17.95
C ALA A 207 -10.47 -2.91 -18.51
N THR A 208 -11.09 -2.15 -17.63
CA THR A 208 -12.01 -1.07 -17.97
C THR A 208 -11.59 0.20 -17.22
N VAL A 209 -11.44 1.30 -17.95
CA VAL A 209 -11.13 2.59 -17.33
C VAL A 209 -12.28 3.04 -16.42
N ILE A 210 -11.96 3.51 -15.23
CA ILE A 210 -12.92 4.18 -14.34
C ILE A 210 -12.97 5.64 -14.77
N ASN A 211 -14.11 6.07 -15.32
CA ASN A 211 -14.25 7.43 -15.86
C ASN A 211 -14.24 8.48 -14.74
N LEU A 212 -13.21 9.32 -14.68
CA LEU A 212 -13.07 10.40 -13.69
C LEU A 212 -13.62 11.74 -14.15
N GLY A 213 -14.50 11.77 -15.19
CA GLY A 213 -15.12 13.00 -15.67
C GLY A 213 -14.16 13.97 -16.38
N GLY A 214 -12.98 13.52 -16.77
CA GLY A 214 -11.91 14.31 -17.37
C GLY A 214 -10.83 14.75 -16.38
N ASP A 215 -10.97 14.43 -15.09
CA ASP A 215 -9.91 14.62 -14.10
C ASP A 215 -8.81 13.57 -14.30
N VAL A 216 -7.59 13.91 -13.89
CA VAL A 216 -6.42 13.04 -13.90
C VAL A 216 -5.80 12.96 -12.50
N LEU A 217 -5.11 11.88 -12.21
CA LEU A 217 -4.55 11.58 -10.89
C LEU A 217 -3.08 11.99 -10.75
N GLY A 218 -2.71 13.12 -11.34
CA GLY A 218 -1.34 13.60 -11.32
C GLY A 218 -0.37 12.76 -12.18
N PRO A 219 0.88 13.19 -12.31
CA PRO A 219 1.82 12.60 -13.27
C PRO A 219 2.41 11.25 -12.85
N ARG A 220 2.26 10.85 -11.59
CA ARG A 220 2.84 9.60 -11.05
C ARG A 220 1.95 9.01 -9.96
N GLY A 221 0.75 8.58 -10.34
CA GLY A 221 -0.08 7.75 -9.48
C GLY A 221 0.68 6.47 -9.10
N ASP A 222 0.80 6.21 -7.80
CA ASP A 222 1.63 5.18 -7.20
C ASP A 222 0.78 4.22 -6.34
N GLY A 223 1.05 4.08 -5.05
CA GLY A 223 0.30 3.19 -4.17
C GLY A 223 -1.16 3.58 -3.98
N LEU A 224 -1.98 2.59 -3.76
CA LEU A 224 -3.43 2.71 -3.57
C LEU A 224 -3.86 2.35 -2.15
N VAL A 225 -4.94 2.97 -1.69
CA VAL A 225 -5.67 2.54 -0.50
C VAL A 225 -7.16 2.57 -0.81
N LEU A 226 -7.84 1.45 -0.71
CA LEU A 226 -9.28 1.36 -0.93
C LEU A 226 -10.04 1.13 0.38
N ARG A 227 -11.14 1.82 0.53
CA ARG A 227 -12.09 1.56 1.62
C ARG A 227 -13.52 1.78 1.14
N LYS A 228 -14.28 0.71 0.98
CA LYS A 228 -15.59 0.76 0.32
C LYS A 228 -15.44 1.41 -1.06
N ASN A 229 -16.13 2.53 -1.27
CA ASN A 229 -16.12 3.27 -2.52
C ASN A 229 -15.17 4.47 -2.52
N THR A 230 -14.30 4.61 -1.51
CA THR A 230 -13.29 5.67 -1.50
C THR A 230 -11.91 5.09 -1.76
N LEU A 231 -11.29 5.57 -2.82
CA LEU A 231 -9.93 5.25 -3.22
C LEU A 231 -9.02 6.44 -2.92
N TRP A 232 -7.88 6.19 -2.32
CA TRP A 232 -6.79 7.15 -2.18
C TRP A 232 -5.65 6.70 -3.07
N VAL A 233 -5.13 7.64 -3.87
CA VAL A 233 -4.03 7.42 -4.81
C VAL A 233 -2.89 8.33 -4.42
N SER A 234 -1.76 7.78 -4.04
CA SER A 234 -0.53 8.55 -3.80
C SER A 234 0.02 9.05 -5.13
N ASP A 235 0.48 10.30 -5.19
CA ASP A 235 1.29 10.84 -6.28
C ASP A 235 2.63 11.30 -5.71
N ASN A 236 3.70 10.60 -6.06
CA ASN A 236 5.03 10.82 -5.50
C ASN A 236 5.78 12.01 -6.11
N VAL A 237 5.26 12.59 -7.20
CA VAL A 237 5.83 13.79 -7.84
C VAL A 237 5.19 15.06 -7.31
N LEU A 238 3.87 15.05 -7.15
CA LEU A 238 3.14 16.18 -6.57
C LEU A 238 3.15 16.19 -5.05
N GLU A 239 3.61 15.11 -4.43
CA GLU A 239 3.62 14.93 -2.97
C GLU A 239 2.24 15.13 -2.34
N GLN A 240 1.26 14.48 -2.98
CA GLN A 240 -0.16 14.56 -2.63
C GLN A 240 -0.79 13.17 -2.65
N ILE A 241 -1.92 13.05 -1.96
CA ILE A 241 -2.79 11.88 -2.05
C ILE A 241 -4.15 12.36 -2.56
N PHE A 242 -4.54 11.87 -3.73
CA PHE A 242 -5.86 12.12 -4.30
C PHE A 242 -6.90 11.26 -3.62
N GLU A 243 -8.06 11.84 -3.30
CA GLU A 243 -9.22 11.09 -2.82
C GLU A 243 -10.24 11.00 -3.97
N VAL A 244 -10.64 9.78 -4.31
CA VAL A 244 -11.58 9.48 -5.39
C VAL A 244 -12.77 8.73 -4.81
N SER A 245 -13.98 9.25 -5.03
CA SER A 245 -15.22 8.52 -4.76
C SER A 245 -15.61 7.73 -5.99
N LEU A 246 -15.70 6.39 -5.84
CA LEU A 246 -16.05 5.47 -6.91
C LEU A 246 -17.55 5.18 -6.91
N SER A 247 -18.13 5.01 -8.10
CA SER A 247 -19.47 4.41 -8.23
C SER A 247 -19.44 2.94 -7.81
N ALA A 248 -20.60 2.40 -7.43
CA ALA A 248 -20.69 1.02 -6.95
C ALA A 248 -20.37 -0.02 -8.04
N ASP A 249 -20.57 0.33 -9.29
CA ASP A 249 -20.27 -0.51 -10.46
C ASP A 249 -18.90 -0.23 -11.08
N LEU A 250 -18.11 0.66 -10.44
CA LEU A 250 -16.78 1.10 -10.90
C LEU A 250 -16.75 1.75 -12.31
N SER A 251 -17.91 2.12 -12.85
CA SER A 251 -17.97 2.76 -14.17
C SER A 251 -17.45 4.21 -14.15
N CYS A 252 -17.54 4.87 -13.01
CA CYS A 252 -17.06 6.24 -12.84
C CYS A 252 -16.49 6.50 -11.44
N GLY A 253 -15.79 7.63 -11.33
CA GLY A 253 -15.30 8.18 -10.07
C GLY A 253 -15.28 9.70 -10.10
N SER A 254 -15.25 10.31 -8.94
CA SER A 254 -15.12 11.76 -8.78
C SER A 254 -13.92 12.07 -7.92
N VAL A 255 -12.99 12.86 -8.45
CA VAL A 255 -11.80 13.31 -7.72
C VAL A 255 -12.18 14.45 -6.78
N ALA A 256 -11.78 14.36 -5.51
CA ALA A 256 -12.01 15.45 -4.57
C ALA A 256 -11.30 16.73 -5.01
N THR A 257 -11.97 17.85 -4.88
CA THR A 257 -11.39 19.18 -5.18
C THR A 257 -10.14 19.47 -4.32
N ARG A 258 -10.06 18.86 -3.14
CA ARG A 258 -8.93 18.99 -2.23
C ARG A 258 -8.19 17.67 -2.12
N THR A 259 -6.90 17.68 -2.42
CA THR A 259 -5.98 16.59 -2.16
C THR A 259 -5.51 16.60 -0.72
N LEU A 260 -5.13 15.44 -0.20
CA LEU A 260 -4.44 15.34 1.08
C LEU A 260 -2.96 15.61 0.85
N SER A 261 -2.37 16.46 1.67
CA SER A 261 -0.95 16.78 1.62
C SER A 261 -0.41 17.02 3.03
N ASN A 262 0.89 16.85 3.19
CA ASN A 262 1.61 17.16 4.41
C ASN A 262 2.93 17.83 4.03
N PRO A 263 3.35 18.93 4.70
CA PRO A 263 4.62 19.59 4.40
C PRO A 263 5.86 18.72 4.60
N LEU A 264 5.69 17.55 5.20
CA LEU A 264 6.74 16.55 5.42
C LEU A 264 6.72 15.44 4.38
N PHE A 265 5.81 15.45 3.41
CA PHE A 265 5.87 14.52 2.30
C PHE A 265 7.14 14.77 1.48
N ASP A 266 7.80 13.69 1.11
CA ASP A 266 9.05 13.67 0.37
C ASP A 266 9.08 12.41 -0.50
N ARG A 267 8.53 12.52 -1.71
CA ARG A 267 8.35 11.40 -2.64
C ARG A 267 7.66 10.20 -1.99
N GLN A 268 6.53 10.44 -1.29
CA GLN A 268 5.77 9.35 -0.70
C GLN A 268 5.18 8.46 -1.80
N THR A 269 5.41 7.15 -1.70
CA THR A 269 4.99 6.16 -2.69
C THR A 269 3.63 5.58 -2.37
N THR A 270 3.45 5.07 -1.18
CA THR A 270 2.18 4.47 -0.77
C THR A 270 1.80 4.82 0.67
N ALA A 271 0.60 4.44 1.05
CA ALA A 271 0.10 4.66 2.40
C ALA A 271 -0.74 3.48 2.89
N MET A 272 -0.85 3.33 4.19
CA MET A 272 -1.85 2.47 4.81
C MET A 272 -2.86 3.28 5.61
N ARG A 273 -4.10 2.78 5.70
CA ARG A 273 -5.15 3.43 6.45
C ARG A 273 -5.27 2.91 7.87
N LYS A 274 -5.31 3.84 8.86
CA LYS A 274 -5.65 3.52 10.24
C LYS A 274 -6.64 4.51 10.83
N GLY A 275 -7.86 4.07 11.08
CA GLY A 275 -8.93 4.97 11.53
C GLY A 275 -9.26 6.02 10.49
N ASN A 276 -9.17 7.30 10.87
CA ASN A 276 -9.38 8.44 9.96
C ASN A 276 -8.07 9.02 9.41
N SER A 277 -6.95 8.31 9.56
CA SER A 277 -5.64 8.76 9.09
C SER A 277 -5.09 7.82 8.04
N LEU A 278 -4.28 8.37 7.14
CA LEU A 278 -3.35 7.64 6.29
C LEU A 278 -1.94 7.81 6.87
N TYR A 279 -1.15 6.78 6.75
CA TYR A 279 0.26 6.72 7.11
C TYR A 279 1.05 6.42 5.86
N ALA A 280 1.70 7.45 5.31
CA ALA A 280 2.42 7.39 4.06
C ALA A 280 3.92 7.20 4.30
N VAL A 281 4.59 6.38 3.51
CA VAL A 281 6.05 6.21 3.57
C VAL A 281 6.73 7.22 2.64
N ASN A 282 7.69 7.96 3.14
CA ASN A 282 8.57 8.82 2.35
C ASN A 282 9.70 7.99 1.76
N ALA A 283 9.56 7.63 0.48
CA ALA A 283 10.54 6.82 -0.23
C ALA A 283 11.76 7.62 -0.68
N LYS A 284 11.61 8.96 -0.84
CA LYS A 284 12.71 9.87 -1.23
C LYS A 284 13.44 9.37 -2.48
N LEU A 285 12.66 9.02 -3.52
CA LEU A 285 13.14 8.33 -4.73
C LEU A 285 14.20 9.10 -5.55
N ASP A 286 14.43 10.37 -5.25
CA ASP A 286 15.41 11.23 -5.87
C ASP A 286 16.73 11.35 -5.09
N VAL A 287 16.85 10.63 -3.96
CA VAL A 287 18.12 10.53 -3.21
C VAL A 287 19.15 9.78 -4.04
N ALA A 288 20.34 10.36 -4.20
CA ALA A 288 21.42 9.70 -4.91
C ALA A 288 21.85 8.41 -4.20
N GLU A 289 22.25 7.39 -4.97
CA GLU A 289 22.59 6.05 -4.44
C GLU A 289 23.64 6.10 -3.32
N GLU A 290 24.65 6.97 -3.48
CA GLU A 290 25.72 7.17 -2.49
C GLU A 290 25.24 7.81 -1.17
N ASP A 291 24.10 8.50 -1.17
CA ASP A 291 23.55 9.19 -0.01
C ASP A 291 22.49 8.35 0.72
N ILE A 292 21.94 7.29 0.10
CA ILE A 292 20.89 6.45 0.67
C ILE A 292 21.26 5.97 2.06
N ALA A 293 22.48 5.45 2.24
CA ALA A 293 22.92 4.86 3.51
C ALA A 293 22.96 5.84 4.70
N THR A 294 22.95 7.14 4.43
CA THR A 294 22.99 8.20 5.44
C THR A 294 21.68 8.99 5.54
N THR A 295 20.74 8.73 4.64
CA THR A 295 19.44 9.40 4.59
C THR A 295 18.52 8.88 5.70
N ALA A 296 17.88 9.79 6.40
CA ALA A 296 16.79 9.48 7.34
C ALA A 296 15.49 9.28 6.54
N TYR A 297 14.73 8.26 6.92
CA TYR A 297 13.44 7.93 6.32
C TYR A 297 12.35 7.88 7.38
N GLU A 298 11.11 8.12 7.00
CA GLU A 298 10.01 8.20 7.93
C GLU A 298 8.67 7.79 7.31
N ILE A 299 7.73 7.46 8.19
CA ILE A 299 6.30 7.37 7.89
C ILE A 299 5.65 8.67 8.35
N VAL A 300 4.89 9.31 7.49
CA VAL A 300 4.19 10.57 7.77
C VAL A 300 2.69 10.32 7.84
N ARG A 301 2.05 10.78 8.93
CA ARG A 301 0.61 10.72 9.08
C ARG A 301 -0.07 11.93 8.45
N VAL A 302 -1.18 11.68 7.76
CA VAL A 302 -2.11 12.70 7.30
C VAL A 302 -3.53 12.32 7.71
N ASP A 303 -4.25 13.26 8.32
CA ASP A 303 -5.66 13.05 8.68
C ASP A 303 -6.55 13.42 7.49
N ARG A 304 -7.58 12.61 7.28
CA ARG A 304 -8.60 12.85 6.29
C ARG A 304 -9.62 13.86 6.83
N ASP A 305 -9.92 14.85 6.06
CA ASP A 305 -11.09 15.70 6.32
C ASP A 305 -12.32 14.93 5.84
N GLY A 306 -13.13 14.42 6.77
CA GLY A 306 -14.27 13.59 6.44
C GLY A 306 -15.32 14.34 5.60
N GLY A 307 -15.30 14.14 4.30
CA GLY A 307 -16.34 14.52 3.34
C GLY A 307 -16.72 13.29 2.52
N GLU A 308 -18.02 12.97 2.44
CA GLU A 308 -18.52 12.04 1.42
C GLU A 308 -18.66 12.81 0.11
N LEU A 309 -17.91 12.41 -0.91
CA LEU A 309 -18.13 12.83 -2.28
C LEU A 309 -19.12 11.86 -2.92
N ALA A 310 -20.02 12.36 -3.73
CA ALA A 310 -20.91 11.54 -4.54
C ALA A 310 -20.48 11.65 -6.00
N CYS A 311 -20.37 10.51 -6.68
CA CYS A 311 -20.32 10.48 -8.14
C CYS A 311 -21.72 10.87 -8.64
N GLU A 312 -21.85 11.93 -9.43
CA GLU A 312 -23.07 12.23 -10.16
C GLU A 312 -23.12 11.33 -11.41
N GLU A 313 -24.19 10.50 -11.50
CA GLU A 313 -24.45 9.59 -12.63
C GLU A 313 -24.73 10.35 -13.96
#